data_2648ed821330494f830c9175541b8522
#
_entry.id   2648ed821330494f830c9175541b8522
#
_cell.length_a   1.000
_cell.length_b   1.000
_cell.length_c   1.000
_cell.angle_alpha   90.00
_cell.angle_beta   90.00
_cell.angle_gamma   90.00
#
_symmetry.space_group_name_H-M   'P 1'
#
loop_
_entity.id
_entity.type
_entity.pdbx_description
1 polymer ?
#
loop_
_entity_poly.entity_id
_entity_poly.type
_entity_poly.pdbx_seq_one_letter_code
_entity_poly.pdbx_strand_id
1 'polypeptide(L)'
;MHNLKTVIALIILVACTTLAVAAVARSIPPQEAFALLKERRNIYLLDVRTQQEYHQAHLVDAHLIPIDQVERRVAELPKDRPILVYCAVGSRSAQVFNYLARRGFVEVYNLDGGIYAWAQRGYPVAR
;
A
#
# COMPACT_ATOMS: atom_id res chain seq x y z
N MET A 1 18.24 60.56 13.59
CA MET A 1 18.68 59.73 12.47
C MET A 1 18.25 58.28 12.73
N HIS A 2 17.30 57.85 12.02
CA HIS A 2 16.81 56.50 12.17
C HIS A 2 17.73 55.56 11.43
N ASN A 3 18.34 54.64 12.15
CA ASN A 3 19.03 53.56 11.51
C ASN A 3 18.02 52.67 10.80
N LEU A 4 17.84 52.97 9.52
CA LEU A 4 17.06 52.12 8.62
C LEU A 4 17.63 50.69 8.52
N LYS A 5 18.79 50.50 9.11
CA LYS A 5 19.48 49.22 9.17
C LYS A 5 18.79 48.18 10.08
N THR A 6 17.90 48.62 10.94
CA THR A 6 17.18 47.75 11.86
C THR A 6 15.83 47.27 11.36
N VAL A 7 15.43 47.69 10.19
CA VAL A 7 14.11 47.33 9.66
C VAL A 7 14.22 46.35 8.50
N ILE A 8 15.42 45.98 8.12
CA ILE A 8 15.57 44.77 7.35
C ILE A 8 15.60 43.61 8.36
N ALA A 9 14.50 43.44 9.09
CA ALA A 9 14.15 42.13 9.52
C ALA A 9 14.02 41.34 8.21
N LEU A 10 15.07 40.64 7.90
CA LEU A 10 15.08 39.61 6.90
C LEU A 10 14.00 38.64 7.33
N ILE A 11 12.79 38.84 6.87
CA ILE A 11 11.78 37.80 6.84
C ILE A 11 12.34 36.79 5.85
N ILE A 12 13.21 35.95 6.36
CA ILE A 12 13.50 34.68 5.73
C ILE A 12 12.16 33.94 5.84
N LEU A 13 11.33 34.19 4.86
CA LEU A 13 10.22 33.32 4.57
C LEU A 13 10.89 32.00 4.19
N VAL A 14 11.14 31.17 5.20
CA VAL A 14 11.42 29.77 4.99
C VAL A 14 10.12 29.26 4.39
N ALA A 15 10.05 29.33 3.08
CA ALA A 15 9.07 28.58 2.33
C ALA A 15 9.41 27.13 2.66
N CYS A 16 8.75 26.59 3.67
CA CYS A 16 8.72 25.18 3.92
C CYS A 16 7.99 24.59 2.71
N THR A 17 8.74 24.34 1.65
CA THR A 17 8.26 23.55 0.54
C THR A 17 8.09 22.14 1.10
N THR A 18 6.91 21.88 1.65
CA THR A 18 6.48 20.51 1.87
C THR A 18 6.45 19.87 0.50
N LEU A 19 7.45 19.05 0.19
CA LEU A 19 7.37 18.16 -0.94
C LEU A 19 6.16 17.27 -0.67
N ALA A 20 5.06 17.57 -1.35
CA ALA A 20 3.92 16.68 -1.36
C ALA A 20 4.37 15.39 -2.06
N VAL A 21 4.56 14.32 -1.30
CA VAL A 21 4.79 12.99 -1.87
C VAL A 21 3.50 12.60 -2.58
N ALA A 22 3.56 12.48 -3.91
CA ALA A 22 2.41 12.07 -4.70
C ALA A 22 2.01 10.64 -4.27
N ALA A 23 0.72 10.44 -3.99
CA ALA A 23 0.18 9.12 -3.69
C ALA A 23 0.36 8.21 -4.92
N VAL A 24 0.80 6.97 -4.69
CA VAL A 24 0.95 5.95 -5.71
C VAL A 24 -0.17 4.92 -5.54
N ALA A 25 -0.94 4.69 -6.60
CA ALA A 25 -1.99 3.68 -6.62
C ALA A 25 -1.96 2.97 -7.97
N ARG A 26 -1.52 1.72 -8.00
CA ARG A 26 -1.38 0.95 -9.24
C ARG A 26 -1.75 -0.51 -9.05
N SER A 27 -2.38 -1.09 -10.08
CA SER A 27 -2.48 -2.52 -10.24
C SER A 27 -1.21 -3.04 -10.93
N ILE A 28 -0.62 -4.09 -10.39
CA ILE A 28 0.67 -4.63 -10.87
C ILE A 28 0.58 -6.14 -11.14
N PRO A 29 1.27 -6.63 -12.18
CA PRO A 29 1.29 -8.05 -12.48
C PRO A 29 2.14 -8.83 -11.46
N PRO A 30 1.96 -10.17 -11.36
CA PRO A 30 2.68 -10.99 -10.39
C PRO A 30 4.20 -10.85 -10.42
N GLN A 31 4.80 -10.75 -11.59
CA GLN A 31 6.26 -10.62 -11.69
C GLN A 31 6.78 -9.29 -11.12
N GLU A 32 6.04 -8.20 -11.32
CA GLU A 32 6.39 -6.92 -10.73
C GLU A 32 6.20 -6.95 -9.20
N ALA A 33 5.10 -7.55 -8.74
CA ALA A 33 4.84 -7.73 -7.31
C ALA A 33 5.92 -8.59 -6.62
N PHE A 34 6.34 -9.66 -7.27
CA PHE A 34 7.41 -10.53 -6.75
C PHE A 34 8.74 -9.78 -6.63
N ALA A 35 9.11 -9.02 -7.66
CA ALA A 35 10.31 -8.18 -7.62
C ALA A 35 10.23 -7.13 -6.51
N LEU A 36 9.08 -6.47 -6.39
CA LEU A 36 8.83 -5.43 -5.40
C LEU A 36 8.96 -5.96 -3.96
N LEU A 37 8.39 -7.13 -3.68
CA LEU A 37 8.48 -7.79 -2.37
C LEU A 37 9.91 -8.21 -2.02
N LYS A 38 10.73 -8.55 -3.02
CA LYS A 38 12.15 -8.86 -2.82
C LYS A 38 12.99 -7.63 -2.54
N GLU A 39 12.73 -6.53 -3.24
CA GLU A 39 13.51 -5.29 -3.14
C GLU A 39 13.15 -4.48 -1.90
N ARG A 40 11.88 -4.52 -1.49
CA ARG A 40 11.34 -3.69 -0.42
C ARG A 40 10.76 -4.56 0.68
N ARG A 41 11.46 -4.63 1.82
CA ARG A 41 11.03 -5.45 2.97
C ARG A 41 9.93 -4.83 3.83
N ASN A 42 9.60 -3.57 3.60
CA ASN A 42 8.61 -2.83 4.39
C ASN A 42 7.19 -2.89 3.83
N ILE A 43 6.93 -3.68 2.79
CA ILE A 43 5.60 -3.80 2.20
C ILE A 43 4.68 -4.58 3.13
N TYR A 44 3.53 -3.99 3.44
CA TYR A 44 2.45 -4.68 4.14
C TYR A 44 1.63 -5.47 3.13
N LEU A 45 1.67 -6.79 3.23
CA LEU A 45 0.97 -7.69 2.32
C LEU A 45 -0.39 -8.04 2.91
N LEU A 46 -1.47 -7.62 2.23
CA LEU A 46 -2.84 -7.74 2.71
C LEU A 46 -3.63 -8.74 1.87
N ASP A 47 -4.04 -9.82 2.50
CA ASP A 47 -4.98 -10.81 1.96
C ASP A 47 -6.40 -10.43 2.37
N VAL A 48 -7.30 -10.21 1.39
CA VAL A 48 -8.69 -9.84 1.65
C VAL A 48 -9.68 -10.95 1.34
N ARG A 49 -9.17 -12.18 1.26
CA ARG A 49 -9.97 -13.39 1.05
C ARG A 49 -10.61 -13.86 2.36
N THR A 50 -11.27 -14.99 2.32
CA THR A 50 -11.82 -15.62 3.53
C THR A 50 -10.73 -16.32 4.34
N GLN A 51 -11.02 -16.57 5.61
CA GLN A 51 -10.15 -17.36 6.48
C GLN A 51 -9.90 -18.77 5.93
N GLN A 52 -10.91 -19.40 5.34
CA GLN A 52 -10.79 -20.73 4.73
C GLN A 52 -9.82 -20.70 3.55
N GLU A 53 -9.92 -19.71 2.65
CA GLU A 53 -9.00 -19.55 1.53
C GLU A 53 -7.55 -19.33 2.03
N TYR A 54 -7.39 -18.48 3.02
CA TYR A 54 -6.09 -18.19 3.63
C TYR A 54 -5.42 -19.45 4.18
N HIS A 55 -6.16 -20.29 4.89
CA HIS A 55 -5.61 -21.53 5.45
C HIS A 55 -5.26 -22.58 4.39
N GLN A 56 -5.90 -22.57 3.25
CA GLN A 56 -5.55 -23.47 2.14
C GLN A 56 -4.19 -23.10 1.52
N ALA A 57 -3.98 -21.84 1.25
CA ALA A 57 -2.71 -21.27 0.80
C ALA A 57 -2.78 -19.75 0.88
N HIS A 58 -1.68 -19.10 1.20
CA HIS A 58 -1.55 -17.63 1.19
C HIS A 58 -0.13 -17.23 0.78
N LEU A 59 0.04 -15.98 0.39
CA LEU A 59 1.38 -15.46 0.13
C LEU A 59 2.16 -15.39 1.44
N VAL A 60 3.45 -15.68 1.37
CA VAL A 60 4.32 -15.65 2.54
C VAL A 60 4.26 -14.27 3.21
N ASP A 61 4.12 -14.26 4.53
CA ASP A 61 4.00 -13.06 5.38
C ASP A 61 2.72 -12.22 5.16
N ALA A 62 1.70 -12.76 4.50
CA ALA A 62 0.44 -12.06 4.32
C ALA A 62 -0.36 -11.94 5.63
N HIS A 63 -0.96 -10.76 5.82
CA HIS A 63 -1.91 -10.48 6.88
C HIS A 63 -3.33 -10.62 6.33
N LEU A 64 -4.17 -11.35 7.03
CA LEU A 64 -5.56 -11.56 6.62
C LEU A 64 -6.50 -10.53 7.25
N ILE A 65 -7.18 -9.77 6.41
CA ILE A 65 -8.37 -9.00 6.78
C ILE A 65 -9.43 -9.28 5.70
N PRO A 66 -10.40 -10.16 5.95
CA PRO A 66 -11.44 -10.43 4.97
C PRO A 66 -12.14 -9.17 4.49
N ILE A 67 -12.53 -9.13 3.22
CA ILE A 67 -13.07 -7.91 2.58
C ILE A 67 -14.23 -7.29 3.34
N ASP A 68 -15.11 -8.09 3.93
CA ASP A 68 -16.25 -7.62 4.72
C ASP A 68 -15.86 -6.97 6.06
N GLN A 69 -14.60 -7.08 6.46
CA GLN A 69 -14.07 -6.51 7.69
C GLN A 69 -13.16 -5.29 7.47
N VAL A 70 -12.79 -5.00 6.23
CA VAL A 70 -11.79 -3.97 5.94
C VAL A 70 -12.22 -2.59 6.45
N GLU A 71 -13.46 -2.18 6.20
CA GLU A 71 -13.91 -0.84 6.61
C GLU A 71 -13.82 -0.62 8.12
N ARG A 72 -14.26 -1.58 8.92
CA ARG A 72 -14.20 -1.44 10.38
C ARG A 72 -12.80 -1.63 10.95
N ARG A 73 -11.88 -2.24 10.20
CA ARG A 73 -10.52 -2.55 10.64
C ARG A 73 -9.44 -1.73 9.92
N VAL A 74 -9.83 -0.72 9.16
CA VAL A 74 -8.90 0.09 8.37
C VAL A 74 -7.83 0.77 9.25
N ALA A 75 -8.14 1.08 10.51
CA ALA A 75 -7.18 1.66 11.44
C ALA A 75 -6.01 0.72 11.80
N GLU A 76 -6.14 -0.59 11.57
CA GLU A 76 -5.05 -1.57 11.75
C GLU A 76 -4.01 -1.50 10.63
N LEU A 77 -4.32 -0.86 9.51
CA LEU A 77 -3.44 -0.78 8.34
C LEU A 77 -2.45 0.38 8.47
N PRO A 78 -1.16 0.16 8.16
CA PRO A 78 -0.17 1.23 8.20
C PRO A 78 -0.36 2.22 7.05
N LYS A 79 -0.35 3.52 7.36
CA LYS A 79 -0.42 4.58 6.35
C LYS A 79 0.94 5.02 5.82
N ASP A 80 2.00 4.69 6.53
CA ASP A 80 3.37 5.15 6.30
C ASP A 80 4.25 4.15 5.54
N ARG A 81 3.68 3.03 5.11
CA ARG A 81 4.38 2.00 4.32
C ARG A 81 3.50 1.51 3.17
N PRO A 82 4.13 0.99 2.10
CA PRO A 82 3.37 0.45 0.98
C PRO A 82 2.49 -0.72 1.40
N ILE A 83 1.30 -0.80 0.79
CA ILE A 83 0.39 -1.93 0.95
C ILE A 83 0.22 -2.60 -0.40
N LEU A 84 0.41 -3.91 -0.45
CA LEU A 84 0.06 -4.75 -1.59
C LEU A 84 -1.15 -5.59 -1.21
N VAL A 85 -2.28 -5.35 -1.87
CA VAL A 85 -3.54 -6.06 -1.63
C VAL A 85 -3.71 -7.17 -2.64
N TYR A 86 -4.15 -8.34 -2.21
CA TYR A 86 -4.51 -9.42 -3.12
C TYR A 86 -5.75 -10.20 -2.67
N CYS A 87 -6.37 -10.87 -3.62
CA CYS A 87 -7.41 -11.87 -3.39
C CYS A 87 -7.16 -13.11 -4.25
N ALA A 88 -8.19 -13.86 -4.60
CA ALA A 88 -8.04 -15.05 -5.45
C ALA A 88 -7.64 -14.71 -6.89
N VAL A 89 -8.40 -13.80 -7.54
CA VAL A 89 -8.24 -13.46 -8.97
C VAL A 89 -8.16 -11.95 -9.24
N GLY A 90 -8.16 -11.11 -8.21
CA GLY A 90 -7.95 -9.67 -8.32
C GLY A 90 -9.18 -8.78 -8.19
N SER A 91 -10.40 -9.31 -8.22
CA SER A 91 -11.64 -8.50 -8.20
C SER A 91 -11.99 -7.95 -6.81
N ARG A 92 -11.95 -8.78 -5.78
CA ARG A 92 -12.19 -8.32 -4.39
C ARG A 92 -11.10 -7.35 -3.94
N SER A 93 -9.85 -7.67 -4.25
CA SER A 93 -8.72 -6.81 -3.90
C SER A 93 -8.74 -5.48 -4.64
N ALA A 94 -9.24 -5.42 -5.86
CA ALA A 94 -9.43 -4.16 -6.58
C ALA A 94 -10.40 -3.21 -5.87
N GLN A 95 -11.46 -3.73 -5.27
CA GLN A 95 -12.39 -2.94 -4.47
C GLN A 95 -11.70 -2.36 -3.21
N VAL A 96 -10.95 -3.17 -2.50
CA VAL A 96 -10.17 -2.73 -1.33
C VAL A 96 -9.09 -1.73 -1.72
N PHE A 97 -8.38 -2.00 -2.79
CA PHE A 97 -7.39 -1.09 -3.37
C PHE A 97 -7.97 0.30 -3.65
N ASN A 98 -9.11 0.37 -4.33
CA ASN A 98 -9.79 1.64 -4.61
C ASN A 98 -10.22 2.35 -3.32
N TYR A 99 -10.72 1.60 -2.35
CA TYR A 99 -11.11 2.14 -1.04
C TYR A 99 -9.91 2.76 -0.31
N LEU A 100 -8.78 2.04 -0.22
CA LEU A 100 -7.58 2.50 0.45
C LEU A 100 -6.96 3.71 -0.26
N ALA A 101 -6.93 3.72 -1.59
CA ALA A 101 -6.39 4.82 -2.37
C ALA A 101 -7.11 6.16 -2.06
N ARG A 102 -8.39 6.11 -1.69
CA ARG A 102 -9.18 7.29 -1.31
C ARG A 102 -9.11 7.65 0.17
N ARG A 103 -8.40 6.86 0.99
CA ARG A 103 -8.34 7.00 2.45
C ARG A 103 -7.02 7.55 2.97
N GLY A 104 -6.19 8.14 2.09
CA GLY A 104 -4.94 8.77 2.49
C GLY A 104 -3.76 7.81 2.67
N PHE A 105 -3.85 6.59 2.15
CA PHE A 105 -2.71 5.68 2.05
C PHE A 105 -1.81 6.14 0.92
N VAL A 106 -0.52 6.32 1.20
CA VAL A 106 0.41 6.97 0.27
C VAL A 106 0.85 6.06 -0.87
N GLU A 107 0.83 4.75 -0.67
CA GLU A 107 1.30 3.81 -1.67
C GLU A 107 0.51 2.50 -1.55
N VAL A 108 -0.31 2.22 -2.53
CA VAL A 108 -1.17 1.03 -2.56
C VAL A 108 -1.06 0.34 -3.91
N TYR A 109 -0.91 -0.96 -3.89
CA TYR A 109 -0.87 -1.81 -5.08
C TYR A 109 -1.96 -2.88 -5.00
N ASN A 110 -2.54 -3.20 -6.16
CA ASN A 110 -3.39 -4.37 -6.32
C ASN A 110 -2.63 -5.44 -7.12
N LEU A 111 -2.62 -6.68 -6.66
CA LEU A 111 -2.03 -7.79 -7.40
C LEU A 111 -2.99 -8.27 -8.49
N ASP A 112 -2.67 -7.97 -9.74
CA ASP A 112 -3.44 -8.45 -10.89
C ASP A 112 -3.46 -9.97 -10.95
N GLY A 113 -4.65 -10.54 -11.13
CA GLY A 113 -4.84 -11.97 -11.21
C GLY A 113 -4.74 -12.71 -9.87
N GLY A 114 -4.44 -12.01 -8.77
CA GLY A 114 -4.42 -12.53 -7.41
C GLY A 114 -3.45 -13.68 -7.17
N ILE A 115 -3.71 -14.43 -6.09
CA ILE A 115 -2.88 -15.60 -5.74
C ILE A 115 -2.90 -16.68 -6.83
N TYR A 116 -3.98 -16.77 -7.60
CA TYR A 116 -4.09 -17.72 -8.71
C TYR A 116 -2.99 -17.46 -9.76
N ALA A 117 -2.90 -16.23 -10.26
CA ALA A 117 -1.85 -15.85 -11.23
C ALA A 117 -0.44 -15.94 -10.64
N TRP A 118 -0.28 -15.59 -9.36
CA TRP A 118 0.96 -15.74 -8.61
C TRP A 118 1.44 -17.19 -8.59
N ALA A 119 0.55 -18.12 -8.20
CA ALA A 119 0.87 -19.54 -8.12
C ALA A 119 1.15 -20.17 -9.48
N GLN A 120 0.46 -19.74 -10.54
CA GLN A 120 0.74 -20.20 -11.92
C GLN A 120 2.16 -19.86 -12.38
N ARG A 121 2.76 -18.80 -11.83
CA ARG A 121 4.15 -18.43 -12.08
C ARG A 121 5.15 -19.26 -11.27
N GLY A 122 4.67 -20.13 -10.40
CA GLY A 122 5.53 -20.90 -9.49
C GLY A 122 6.12 -20.08 -8.34
N TYR A 123 5.57 -18.91 -8.06
CA TYR A 123 6.02 -18.08 -6.94
C TYR A 123 5.57 -18.68 -5.60
N PRO A 124 6.32 -18.46 -4.49
CA PRO A 124 6.11 -19.18 -3.25
C PRO A 124 4.79 -18.82 -2.57
N VAL A 125 4.13 -19.84 -2.02
CA VAL A 125 2.97 -19.72 -1.15
C VAL A 125 3.23 -20.48 0.15
N ALA A 126 2.61 -20.02 1.24
CA ALA A 126 2.56 -20.72 2.52
C ALA A 126 1.26 -21.50 2.66
N ARG A 127 1.25 -22.56 3.52
CA ARG A 127 0.09 -23.40 3.82
C ARG A 127 0.01 -23.69 5.31
#